data_0d779b12fce3bc5686d9726deff014e6
#
_entry.id   0d779b12fce3bc5686d9726deff014e6
#
_cell.length_a   1.000
_cell.length_b   1.000
_cell.length_c   1.000
_cell.angle_alpha   90.00
_cell.angle_beta   90.00
_cell.angle_gamma   90.00
#
_symmetry.space_group_name_H-M   'P 1'
#
loop_
_entity.id
_entity.type
_entity.pdbx_description
1 polymer ?
#
loop_
_entity_poly.entity_id
_entity_poly.type
_entity_poly.pdbx_seq_one_letter_code
_entity_poly.pdbx_strand_id
1 'polypeptide(L)'
;LKHWIGAAAVAAFVGVGAFVFLGAGRSQAPDSTFVLLDGSRQTTADLRGKVTLVNFWATSCTTCVAEMPQIVSTYGKYRDRGFETLAVAMSYDPPSYVVNFAQTRQLPFKVAIDNTGTVAKAWGDVRLTPSTFIVNKRGEIVKSYVGAPDFAELHQLIERLLAET
;
A
#
# COMPACT_ATOMS: atom_id res chain seq x y z
N LEU A 1 -59.73 1.79 -2.26
CA LEU A 1 -58.68 1.57 -3.29
C LEU A 1 -57.58 2.65 -3.32
N LYS A 2 -57.31 3.36 -2.23
CA LYS A 2 -56.34 4.51 -2.24
C LYS A 2 -55.14 4.39 -1.26
N HIS A 3 -54.93 3.25 -0.62
CA HIS A 3 -53.89 3.12 0.43
C HIS A 3 -52.73 2.14 0.15
N TRP A 4 -52.59 1.60 -1.08
CA TRP A 4 -51.56 0.59 -1.39
C TRP A 4 -50.41 1.08 -2.26
N ILE A 5 -50.39 2.35 -2.64
CA ILE A 5 -49.31 2.91 -3.49
C ILE A 5 -48.16 3.50 -2.67
N GLY A 6 -48.37 3.72 -1.37
CA GLY A 6 -47.32 4.37 -0.50
C GLY A 6 -46.25 3.41 0.03
N ALA A 7 -46.49 2.10 0.09
CA ALA A 7 -45.55 1.17 0.74
C ALA A 7 -44.40 0.65 -0.17
N ALA A 8 -44.65 0.65 -1.49
CA ALA A 8 -43.64 0.12 -2.44
C ALA A 8 -42.52 1.12 -2.76
N ALA A 9 -42.74 2.43 -2.60
CA ALA A 9 -41.73 3.46 -2.92
C ALA A 9 -40.67 3.66 -1.83
N VAL A 10 -41.01 3.32 -0.57
CA VAL A 10 -40.07 3.48 0.56
C VAL A 10 -39.05 2.34 0.62
N ALA A 11 -39.44 1.14 0.20
CA ALA A 11 -38.51 -0.02 0.19
C ALA A 11 -37.41 0.06 -0.88
N ALA A 12 -37.66 0.77 -2.00
CA ALA A 12 -36.66 0.92 -3.07
C ALA A 12 -35.54 1.92 -2.73
N PHE A 13 -35.83 2.92 -1.89
CA PHE A 13 -34.82 3.94 -1.50
C PHE A 13 -33.84 3.45 -0.43
N VAL A 14 -34.24 2.53 0.43
CA VAL A 14 -33.36 1.96 1.47
C VAL A 14 -32.32 1.00 0.87
N GLY A 15 -32.66 0.29 -0.20
CA GLY A 15 -31.75 -0.65 -0.87
C GLY A 15 -30.61 0.03 -1.64
N VAL A 16 -30.87 1.19 -2.26
CA VAL A 16 -29.85 1.93 -3.03
C VAL A 16 -28.90 2.69 -2.10
N GLY A 17 -29.39 3.22 -0.98
CA GLY A 17 -28.56 3.92 0.02
C GLY A 17 -27.57 3.00 0.75
N ALA A 18 -27.94 1.74 1.02
CA ALA A 18 -27.07 0.77 1.67
C ALA A 18 -25.94 0.27 0.75
N PHE A 19 -26.19 0.19 -0.55
CA PHE A 19 -25.16 -0.25 -1.52
C PHE A 19 -24.08 0.81 -1.77
N VAL A 20 -24.40 2.09 -1.65
CA VAL A 20 -23.44 3.20 -1.81
C VAL A 20 -22.56 3.38 -0.56
N PHE A 21 -23.03 2.98 0.62
CA PHE A 21 -22.29 3.16 1.88
C PHE A 21 -21.25 2.07 2.15
N LEU A 22 -21.34 0.91 1.51
CA LEU A 22 -20.38 -0.20 1.67
C LEU A 22 -19.14 -0.10 0.75
N GLY A 23 -19.09 0.89 -0.16
CA GLY A 23 -17.97 1.14 -1.07
C GLY A 23 -17.07 2.32 -0.71
N ALA A 24 -17.39 3.09 0.32
CA ALA A 24 -16.68 4.32 0.68
C ALA A 24 -15.47 4.04 1.58
N GLY A 25 -14.34 3.61 1.00
CA GLY A 25 -13.09 3.45 1.76
C GLY A 25 -11.94 2.75 1.05
N ARG A 26 -12.19 2.13 -0.09
CA ARG A 26 -11.16 1.42 -0.85
C ARG A 26 -11.00 2.07 -2.22
N SER A 27 -9.82 2.62 -2.51
CA SER A 27 -9.48 3.16 -3.83
C SER A 27 -8.53 2.22 -4.53
N GLN A 28 -8.66 2.09 -5.86
CA GLN A 28 -7.67 1.36 -6.64
C GLN A 28 -6.30 2.03 -6.47
N ALA A 29 -5.26 1.23 -6.30
CA ALA A 29 -3.90 1.74 -6.34
C ALA A 29 -3.64 2.35 -7.73
N PRO A 30 -3.05 3.54 -7.80
CA PRO A 30 -2.86 4.23 -9.07
C PRO A 30 -1.91 3.46 -9.98
N ASP A 31 -2.19 3.47 -11.28
CA ASP A 31 -1.29 2.87 -12.26
C ASP A 31 0.09 3.53 -12.19
N SER A 32 1.08 2.71 -11.89
CA SER A 32 2.46 3.15 -11.68
C SER A 32 3.44 2.10 -12.19
N THR A 33 4.61 2.56 -12.61
CA THR A 33 5.75 1.70 -12.94
C THR A 33 6.87 1.99 -11.96
N PHE A 34 7.27 0.98 -11.24
CA PHE A 34 8.37 1.01 -10.26
C PHE A 34 9.65 0.50 -10.94
N VAL A 35 10.71 1.31 -10.90
CA VAL A 35 12.04 0.91 -11.40
C VAL A 35 12.84 0.34 -10.23
N LEU A 36 13.12 -0.96 -10.27
CA LEU A 36 13.82 -1.67 -9.20
C LEU A 36 15.34 -1.44 -9.28
N LEU A 37 16.06 -1.77 -8.20
CA LEU A 37 17.51 -1.55 -8.12
C LEU A 37 18.32 -2.36 -9.15
N ASP A 38 17.78 -3.47 -9.63
CA ASP A 38 18.38 -4.29 -10.71
C ASP A 38 18.06 -3.77 -12.13
N GLY A 39 17.32 -2.65 -12.22
CA GLY A 39 16.87 -2.05 -13.47
C GLY A 39 15.60 -2.65 -14.05
N SER A 40 15.09 -3.72 -13.47
CA SER A 40 13.80 -4.29 -13.88
C SER A 40 12.63 -3.37 -13.52
N ARG A 41 11.47 -3.60 -14.14
CA ARG A 41 10.27 -2.82 -13.91
C ARG A 41 9.16 -3.70 -13.34
N GLN A 42 8.47 -3.17 -12.35
CA GLN A 42 7.25 -3.74 -11.80
C GLN A 42 6.13 -2.71 -11.92
N THR A 43 4.93 -3.15 -12.22
CA THR A 43 3.76 -2.27 -12.33
C THR A 43 2.82 -2.48 -11.16
N THR A 44 1.88 -1.56 -10.95
CA THR A 44 0.80 -1.74 -9.98
C THR A 44 -0.03 -2.99 -10.29
N ALA A 45 -0.20 -3.35 -11.56
CA ALA A 45 -0.92 -4.57 -11.96
C ALA A 45 -0.23 -5.85 -11.43
N ASP A 46 1.09 -5.86 -11.32
CA ASP A 46 1.87 -7.00 -10.83
C ASP A 46 1.72 -7.22 -9.30
N LEU A 47 1.12 -6.25 -8.59
CA LEU A 47 0.81 -6.39 -7.16
C LEU A 47 -0.46 -7.22 -6.91
N ARG A 48 -1.31 -7.40 -7.92
CA ARG A 48 -2.56 -8.16 -7.77
C ARG A 48 -2.28 -9.62 -7.40
N GLY A 49 -3.18 -10.19 -6.61
CA GLY A 49 -3.06 -11.54 -6.07
C GLY A 49 -2.22 -11.62 -4.79
N LYS A 50 -1.57 -10.53 -4.40
CA LYS A 50 -0.79 -10.43 -3.15
C LYS A 50 -1.30 -9.30 -2.28
N VAL A 51 -1.13 -9.44 -0.97
CA VAL A 51 -1.23 -8.31 -0.04
C VAL A 51 0.11 -7.61 -0.07
N THR A 52 0.13 -6.33 -0.42
CA THR A 52 1.39 -5.59 -0.61
C THR A 52 1.48 -4.39 0.33
N LEU A 53 2.62 -4.26 1.00
CA LEU A 53 3.03 -3.07 1.71
C LEU A 53 3.90 -2.22 0.76
N VAL A 54 3.42 -1.03 0.38
CA VAL A 54 4.19 -0.06 -0.40
C VAL A 54 4.62 1.06 0.54
N ASN A 55 5.93 1.19 0.74
CA ASN A 55 6.52 2.15 1.69
C ASN A 55 7.37 3.19 0.94
N PHE A 56 6.98 4.44 1.04
CA PHE A 56 7.78 5.58 0.55
C PHE A 56 8.73 6.05 1.64
N TRP A 57 10.02 6.05 1.33
CA TRP A 57 11.09 6.27 2.30
C TRP A 57 12.29 7.01 1.73
N ALA A 58 13.24 7.39 2.58
CA ALA A 58 14.54 7.92 2.18
C ALA A 58 15.62 7.51 3.18
N THR A 59 16.86 7.41 2.72
CA THR A 59 18.03 7.09 3.57
C THR A 59 18.32 8.20 4.59
N SER A 60 17.95 9.44 4.28
CA SER A 60 18.05 10.61 5.17
C SER A 60 16.91 10.73 6.18
N CYS A 61 15.88 9.91 6.07
CA CYS A 61 14.72 9.91 6.96
C CYS A 61 14.98 9.02 8.19
N THR A 62 15.25 9.62 9.35
CA THR A 62 15.57 8.89 10.60
C THR A 62 14.48 7.90 11.00
N THR A 63 13.21 8.30 10.93
CA THR A 63 12.08 7.42 11.24
C THR A 63 12.01 6.25 10.27
N CYS A 64 12.25 6.47 8.96
CA CYS A 64 12.26 5.41 7.95
C CYS A 64 13.34 4.36 8.25
N VAL A 65 14.56 4.82 8.58
CA VAL A 65 15.66 3.94 8.94
C VAL A 65 15.36 3.15 10.22
N ALA A 66 14.73 3.79 11.20
CA ALA A 66 14.37 3.17 12.48
C ALA A 66 13.27 2.09 12.34
N GLU A 67 12.30 2.27 11.43
CA GLU A 67 11.23 1.29 11.22
C GLU A 67 11.62 0.12 10.31
N MET A 68 12.68 0.28 9.49
CA MET A 68 13.08 -0.70 8.48
C MET A 68 13.27 -2.13 9.03
N PRO A 69 13.87 -2.36 10.21
CA PRO A 69 13.96 -3.70 10.80
C PRO A 69 12.58 -4.35 11.05
N GLN A 70 11.57 -3.58 11.42
CA GLN A 70 10.22 -4.09 11.62
C GLN A 70 9.53 -4.44 10.29
N ILE A 71 9.78 -3.65 9.23
CA ILE A 71 9.31 -3.97 7.87
C ILE A 71 9.97 -5.28 7.39
N VAL A 72 11.28 -5.45 7.61
CA VAL A 72 12.03 -6.70 7.30
C VAL A 72 11.43 -7.89 8.04
N SER A 73 11.18 -7.74 9.34
CA SER A 73 10.55 -8.79 10.16
C SER A 73 9.13 -9.14 9.67
N THR A 74 8.34 -8.12 9.32
CA THR A 74 6.98 -8.30 8.76
C THR A 74 7.03 -9.06 7.45
N TYR A 75 7.92 -8.68 6.54
CA TYR A 75 8.12 -9.39 5.28
C TYR A 75 8.52 -10.84 5.50
N GLY A 76 9.50 -11.10 6.35
CA GLY A 76 9.94 -12.46 6.70
C GLY A 76 8.81 -13.33 7.24
N LYS A 77 7.92 -12.75 8.04
CA LYS A 77 6.78 -13.46 8.65
C LYS A 77 5.71 -13.86 7.62
N TYR A 78 5.46 -13.03 6.60
CA TYR A 78 4.27 -13.17 5.76
C TYR A 78 4.54 -13.50 4.28
N ARG A 79 5.78 -13.37 3.78
CA ARG A 79 6.11 -13.55 2.36
C ARG A 79 5.63 -14.87 1.77
N ASP A 80 5.76 -15.97 2.52
CA ASP A 80 5.40 -17.30 2.06
C ASP A 80 3.87 -17.54 2.08
N ARG A 81 3.11 -16.56 2.55
CA ARG A 81 1.65 -16.57 2.63
C ARG A 81 1.00 -15.64 1.60
N GLY A 82 1.77 -15.10 0.65
CA GLY A 82 1.26 -14.19 -0.39
C GLY A 82 1.33 -12.70 -0.01
N PHE A 83 2.26 -12.35 0.87
CA PHE A 83 2.60 -10.97 1.20
C PHE A 83 3.83 -10.49 0.43
N GLU A 84 3.80 -9.23 0.00
CA GLU A 84 4.91 -8.56 -0.67
C GLU A 84 5.21 -7.23 -0.01
N THR A 85 6.46 -6.78 -0.13
CA THR A 85 6.90 -5.44 0.28
C THR A 85 7.62 -4.77 -0.88
N LEU A 86 7.25 -3.54 -1.16
CA LEU A 86 7.88 -2.68 -2.15
C LEU A 86 8.28 -1.35 -1.48
N ALA A 87 9.57 -1.18 -1.24
CA ALA A 87 10.12 0.04 -0.67
C ALA A 87 10.50 1.01 -1.81
N VAL A 88 9.84 2.16 -1.88
CA VAL A 88 10.01 3.17 -2.92
C VAL A 88 10.81 4.34 -2.36
N ALA A 89 12.06 4.47 -2.78
CA ALA A 89 12.91 5.61 -2.40
C ALA A 89 12.45 6.88 -3.12
N MET A 90 12.34 7.96 -2.35
CA MET A 90 11.91 9.26 -2.86
C MET A 90 12.91 9.89 -3.83
N SER A 91 12.42 10.73 -4.73
CA SER A 91 13.20 11.36 -5.80
C SER A 91 14.37 12.22 -5.34
N TYR A 92 14.32 12.71 -4.10
CA TYR A 92 15.40 13.51 -3.51
C TYR A 92 16.50 12.67 -2.86
N ASP A 93 16.32 11.34 -2.75
CA ASP A 93 17.31 10.44 -2.15
C ASP A 93 18.33 10.00 -3.22
N PRO A 94 19.62 10.24 -3.06
CA PRO A 94 20.61 9.85 -4.06
C PRO A 94 20.58 8.33 -4.32
N PRO A 95 20.48 7.89 -5.58
CA PRO A 95 20.41 6.46 -5.91
C PRO A 95 21.53 5.61 -5.31
N SER A 96 22.76 6.15 -5.25
CA SER A 96 23.91 5.47 -4.64
C SER A 96 23.72 5.19 -3.15
N TYR A 97 23.04 6.08 -2.42
CA TYR A 97 22.74 5.90 -1.00
C TYR A 97 21.68 4.82 -0.81
N VAL A 98 20.66 4.81 -1.66
CA VAL A 98 19.61 3.77 -1.63
C VAL A 98 20.20 2.40 -1.91
N VAL A 99 21.02 2.26 -2.96
CA VAL A 99 21.71 1.01 -3.30
C VAL A 99 22.60 0.53 -2.15
N ASN A 100 23.45 1.43 -1.63
CA ASN A 100 24.33 1.10 -0.51
C ASN A 100 23.54 0.66 0.74
N PHE A 101 22.46 1.37 1.07
CA PHE A 101 21.59 1.00 2.21
C PHE A 101 20.97 -0.39 2.01
N ALA A 102 20.37 -0.64 0.84
CA ALA A 102 19.72 -1.89 0.54
C ALA A 102 20.69 -3.09 0.61
N GLN A 103 21.92 -2.91 0.08
CA GLN A 103 22.96 -3.93 0.11
C GLN A 103 23.51 -4.17 1.51
N THR A 104 23.91 -3.11 2.22
CA THR A 104 24.53 -3.22 3.55
C THR A 104 23.54 -3.73 4.60
N ARG A 105 22.27 -3.41 4.48
CA ARG A 105 21.19 -3.92 5.34
C ARG A 105 20.55 -5.21 4.85
N GLN A 106 20.99 -5.72 3.68
CA GLN A 106 20.50 -6.95 3.08
C GLN A 106 18.95 -6.99 3.02
N LEU A 107 18.34 -5.91 2.51
CA LEU A 107 16.88 -5.83 2.43
C LEU A 107 16.34 -7.01 1.61
N PRO A 108 15.42 -7.84 2.17
CA PRO A 108 15.01 -9.10 1.54
C PRO A 108 13.87 -8.92 0.54
N PHE A 109 13.37 -7.72 0.35
CA PHE A 109 12.23 -7.37 -0.50
C PHE A 109 12.66 -6.39 -1.60
N LYS A 110 11.72 -6.07 -2.49
CA LYS A 110 11.97 -5.18 -3.61
C LYS A 110 12.13 -3.74 -3.18
N VAL A 111 13.15 -3.11 -3.72
CA VAL A 111 13.42 -1.68 -3.55
C VAL A 111 13.37 -1.02 -4.92
N ALA A 112 12.57 0.04 -5.04
CA ALA A 112 12.46 0.88 -6.23
C ALA A 112 12.98 2.28 -5.94
N ILE A 113 13.37 3.01 -6.99
CA ILE A 113 13.75 4.42 -6.92
C ILE A 113 12.79 5.22 -7.79
N ASP A 114 12.11 6.19 -7.19
CA ASP A 114 11.24 7.13 -7.90
C ASP A 114 12.01 8.38 -8.32
N ASN A 115 12.97 8.23 -9.26
CA ASN A 115 13.86 9.31 -9.70
C ASN A 115 13.15 10.58 -10.16
N THR A 116 11.91 10.47 -10.64
CA THR A 116 11.13 11.58 -11.20
C THR A 116 10.08 12.12 -10.24
N GLY A 117 9.81 11.43 -9.14
CA GLY A 117 8.73 11.76 -8.20
C GLY A 117 7.33 11.46 -8.76
N THR A 118 7.24 10.81 -9.91
CA THR A 118 5.94 10.52 -10.56
C THR A 118 5.13 9.48 -9.81
N VAL A 119 5.79 8.50 -9.19
CA VAL A 119 5.13 7.47 -8.40
C VAL A 119 4.58 8.09 -7.11
N ALA A 120 5.39 8.82 -6.36
CA ALA A 120 4.96 9.52 -5.15
C ALA A 120 3.79 10.47 -5.42
N LYS A 121 3.84 11.21 -6.54
CA LYS A 121 2.76 12.08 -6.96
C LYS A 121 1.46 11.31 -7.25
N ALA A 122 1.53 10.21 -7.98
CA ALA A 122 0.37 9.38 -8.30
C ALA A 122 -0.27 8.77 -7.06
N TRP A 123 0.53 8.40 -6.05
CA TRP A 123 0.08 7.77 -4.80
C TRP A 123 -0.43 8.78 -3.75
N GLY A 124 -0.95 9.92 -4.19
CA GLY A 124 -1.57 10.92 -3.33
C GLY A 124 -0.64 12.08 -2.99
N ASP A 125 0.29 12.40 -3.89
CA ASP A 125 1.26 13.50 -3.72
C ASP A 125 2.07 13.34 -2.41
N VAL A 126 2.67 12.15 -2.25
CA VAL A 126 3.46 11.80 -1.04
C VAL A 126 4.59 12.79 -0.85
N ARG A 127 4.55 13.57 0.22
CA ARG A 127 5.56 14.58 0.59
C ARG A 127 6.28 14.28 1.89
N LEU A 128 5.67 13.44 2.73
CA LEU A 128 6.20 13.07 4.04
C LEU A 128 6.65 11.62 4.03
N THR A 129 7.79 11.35 4.65
CA THR A 129 8.32 10.01 4.83
C THR A 129 8.52 9.68 6.32
N PRO A 130 8.26 8.44 6.72
CA PRO A 130 7.71 7.36 5.91
C PRO A 130 6.23 7.57 5.62
N SER A 131 5.79 7.13 4.43
CA SER A 131 4.37 6.98 4.09
C SER A 131 4.15 5.56 3.59
N THR A 132 3.22 4.83 4.21
CA THR A 132 2.99 3.42 3.94
C THR A 132 1.56 3.18 3.49
N PHE A 133 1.41 2.43 2.41
CA PHE A 133 0.12 2.02 1.85
C PHE A 133 0.00 0.49 1.90
N ILE A 134 -1.15 0.00 2.34
CA ILE A 134 -1.47 -1.42 2.32
C ILE A 134 -2.47 -1.67 1.19
N VAL A 135 -2.05 -2.51 0.25
CA VAL A 135 -2.81 -2.89 -0.94
C VAL A 135 -3.28 -4.34 -0.79
N ASN A 136 -4.56 -4.59 -1.01
CA ASN A 136 -5.13 -5.93 -0.95
C ASN A 136 -4.89 -6.73 -2.26
N LYS A 137 -5.31 -8.00 -2.29
CA LYS A 137 -5.16 -8.89 -3.46
C LYS A 137 -5.87 -8.38 -4.73
N ARG A 138 -6.87 -7.48 -4.60
CA ARG A 138 -7.59 -6.87 -5.72
C ARG A 138 -6.90 -5.61 -6.27
N GLY A 139 -5.78 -5.19 -5.66
CA GLY A 139 -5.07 -3.97 -6.02
C GLY A 139 -5.69 -2.70 -5.43
N GLU A 140 -6.49 -2.81 -4.38
CA GLU A 140 -7.12 -1.68 -3.70
C GLU A 140 -6.28 -1.25 -2.49
N ILE A 141 -6.08 0.06 -2.33
CA ILE A 141 -5.52 0.63 -1.11
C ILE A 141 -6.58 0.53 -0.01
N VAL A 142 -6.27 -0.20 1.04
CA VAL A 142 -7.18 -0.44 2.17
C VAL A 142 -6.79 0.36 3.42
N LYS A 143 -5.54 0.80 3.49
CA LYS A 143 -5.03 1.61 4.60
C LYS A 143 -3.81 2.41 4.15
N SER A 144 -3.66 3.61 4.69
CA SER A 144 -2.43 4.41 4.58
C SER A 144 -2.00 4.93 5.95
N TYR A 145 -0.69 5.08 6.10
CA TYR A 145 -0.05 5.62 7.31
C TYR A 145 0.91 6.73 6.89
N VAL A 146 0.96 7.81 7.66
CA VAL A 146 2.03 8.82 7.59
C VAL A 146 2.78 8.75 8.91
N GLY A 147 4.10 8.56 8.84
CA GLY A 147 4.91 8.13 9.98
C GLY A 147 4.93 6.62 10.15
N ALA A 148 5.67 6.11 11.14
CA ALA A 148 5.75 4.70 11.43
C ALA A 148 4.37 4.15 11.86
N PRO A 149 3.90 3.04 11.26
CA PRO A 149 2.65 2.42 11.67
C PRO A 149 2.77 1.76 13.05
N ASP A 150 1.65 1.58 13.73
CA ASP A 150 1.58 0.57 14.79
C ASP A 150 1.69 -0.82 14.16
N PHE A 151 2.80 -1.51 14.39
CA PHE A 151 3.06 -2.80 13.77
C PHE A 151 2.16 -3.93 14.30
N ALA A 152 1.61 -3.81 15.51
CA ALA A 152 0.63 -4.78 16.00
C ALA A 152 -0.70 -4.67 15.23
N GLU A 153 -1.21 -3.45 15.03
CA GLU A 153 -2.38 -3.19 14.19
C GLU A 153 -2.13 -3.59 12.73
N LEU A 154 -0.96 -3.26 12.20
CA LEU A 154 -0.56 -3.61 10.83
C LEU A 154 -0.57 -5.13 10.62
N HIS A 155 -0.02 -5.90 11.56
CA HIS A 155 -0.04 -7.36 11.49
C HIS A 155 -1.48 -7.92 11.51
N GLN A 156 -2.36 -7.39 12.36
CA GLN A 156 -3.76 -7.79 12.37
C GLN A 156 -4.46 -7.49 11.03
N LEU A 157 -4.15 -6.34 10.42
CA LEU A 157 -4.68 -5.99 9.10
C LEU A 157 -4.18 -6.96 8.03
N ILE A 158 -2.87 -7.23 8.00
CA ILE A 158 -2.26 -8.18 7.04
C ILE A 158 -2.89 -9.57 7.19
N GLU A 159 -3.06 -10.08 8.41
CA GLU A 159 -3.70 -11.39 8.66
C GLU A 159 -5.11 -11.45 8.07
N ARG A 160 -5.93 -10.41 8.28
CA ARG A 160 -7.28 -10.33 7.69
C ARG A 160 -7.23 -10.34 6.16
N LEU A 161 -6.36 -9.52 5.57
CA LEU A 161 -6.26 -9.40 4.11
C LEU A 161 -5.73 -10.68 3.44
N LEU A 162 -4.83 -11.40 4.11
CA LEU A 162 -4.32 -12.68 3.62
C LEU A 162 -5.40 -13.77 3.63
N ALA A 163 -6.36 -13.70 4.56
CA ALA A 163 -7.49 -14.61 4.66
C ALA A 163 -8.61 -14.30 3.65
N GLU A 164 -8.63 -13.09 3.04
CA GLU A 164 -9.57 -12.76 1.97
C GLU A 164 -9.29 -13.61 0.71
N THR A 165 -10.35 -14.10 0.06
CA THR A 165 -10.30 -14.85 -1.21
C THR A 165 -10.45 -13.91 -2.40
#